data_a91dbe724945c62bce5dcc2f5f98a217
#
_entry.id   a91dbe724945c62bce5dcc2f5f98a217
#
_cell.length_a   1.000
_cell.length_b   1.000
_cell.length_c   1.000
_cell.angle_alpha   90.00
_cell.angle_beta   90.00
_cell.angle_gamma   90.00
#
_symmetry.space_group_name_H-M   'P 1'
#
loop_
_entity.id
_entity.type
_entity.pdbx_description
1 polymer ?
#
loop_
_entity_poly.entity_id
_entity_poly.type
_entity_poly.pdbx_seq_one_letter_code
_entity_poly.pdbx_strand_id
1 'polypeptide(L)'
;VAELLVDALWLGVGATAFMDVVALVQRRVLGIPSLDYALVGRWLGHLAGGTIVHRPISGSAPIRAEAALGWTFHYLTGVVFALVFLVLVGSDWQQRPAFVSALVFGVVTVLAPFLVLQPGLGAGIAARRTPRPNIARLRSLTAHASFGIGLWVAGLGGMLAF
;
A
#
# COMPACT_ATOMS: atom_id res chain seq x y z
N VAL A 1 -0.94 16.09 18.82
CA VAL A 1 -1.01 16.08 17.35
C VAL A 1 0.37 15.82 16.73
N ALA A 2 1.42 16.51 17.17
CA ALA A 2 2.78 16.32 16.62
C ALA A 2 3.28 14.88 16.83
N GLU A 3 3.13 14.33 18.03
CA GLU A 3 3.49 12.94 18.35
C GLU A 3 2.76 11.95 17.43
N LEU A 4 1.43 12.08 17.29
CA LEU A 4 0.65 11.23 16.43
C LEU A 4 1.13 11.22 14.97
N LEU A 5 1.59 12.37 14.47
CA LEU A 5 2.14 12.47 13.10
C LEU A 5 3.51 11.80 12.99
N VAL A 6 4.36 11.93 14.00
CA VAL A 6 5.66 11.25 14.06
C VAL A 6 5.46 9.74 14.11
N ASP A 7 4.53 9.28 14.95
CA ASP A 7 4.17 7.87 15.08
C ASP A 7 3.61 7.29 13.77
N ALA A 8 2.70 8.04 13.13
CA ALA A 8 2.15 7.64 11.83
C ALA A 8 3.24 7.56 10.75
N LEU A 9 4.20 8.48 10.76
CA LEU A 9 5.34 8.47 9.84
C LEU A 9 6.22 7.24 10.10
N TRP A 10 6.59 6.98 11.35
CA TRP A 10 7.40 5.81 11.72
C TRP A 10 6.72 4.50 11.32
N LEU A 11 5.49 4.30 11.76
CA LEU A 11 4.73 3.08 11.47
C LEU A 11 4.46 2.93 9.98
N GLY A 12 4.04 4.00 9.29
CA GLY A 12 3.67 3.96 7.89
C GLY A 12 4.86 3.68 6.96
N VAL A 13 6.00 4.36 7.20
CA VAL A 13 7.23 4.10 6.44
C VAL A 13 7.77 2.70 6.75
N GLY A 14 7.82 2.31 8.02
CA GLY A 14 8.30 0.99 8.43
C GLY A 14 7.45 -0.15 7.86
N ALA A 15 6.12 -0.03 7.94
CA ALA A 15 5.20 -1.04 7.39
C ALA A 15 5.28 -1.14 5.86
N THR A 16 5.41 0.00 5.18
CA THR A 16 5.55 0.05 3.72
C THR A 16 6.88 -0.58 3.28
N ALA A 17 7.97 -0.24 3.95
CA ALA A 17 9.28 -0.83 3.68
C ALA A 17 9.28 -2.34 3.92
N PHE A 18 8.63 -2.82 4.99
CA PHE A 18 8.47 -4.26 5.25
C PHE A 18 7.71 -4.95 4.10
N MET A 19 6.60 -4.37 3.65
CA MET A 19 5.82 -4.87 2.51
C MET A 19 6.68 -4.93 1.24
N ASP A 20 7.51 -3.92 0.98
CA ASP A 20 8.40 -3.87 -0.20
C ASP A 20 9.49 -4.94 -0.12
N VAL A 21 10.05 -5.20 1.07
CA VAL A 21 11.00 -6.31 1.29
C VAL A 21 10.34 -7.65 0.99
N VAL A 22 9.12 -7.88 1.50
CA VAL A 22 8.36 -9.10 1.21
C VAL A 22 8.09 -9.23 -0.29
N ALA A 23 7.67 -8.16 -0.97
CA ALA A 23 7.46 -8.15 -2.42
C ALA A 23 8.75 -8.45 -3.20
N LEU A 24 9.89 -7.91 -2.76
CA LEU A 24 11.21 -8.18 -3.34
C LEU A 24 11.60 -9.65 -3.18
N VAL A 25 11.39 -10.23 -1.99
CA VAL A 25 11.65 -11.66 -1.73
C VAL A 25 10.77 -12.54 -2.62
N GLN A 26 9.46 -12.25 -2.67
CA GLN A 26 8.53 -12.98 -3.54
C GLN A 26 8.95 -12.90 -5.01
N ARG A 27 9.40 -11.75 -5.48
CA ARG A 27 9.90 -11.58 -6.84
C ARG A 27 11.18 -12.38 -7.10
N ARG A 28 12.14 -12.34 -6.15
CA ARG A 28 13.46 -13.01 -6.32
C ARG A 28 13.39 -14.52 -6.16
N VAL A 29 12.59 -15.02 -5.22
CA VAL A 29 12.52 -16.44 -4.85
C VAL A 29 11.43 -17.18 -5.61
N LEU A 30 10.25 -16.54 -5.77
CA LEU A 30 9.06 -17.19 -6.33
C LEU A 30 8.72 -16.71 -7.75
N GLY A 31 9.46 -15.73 -8.31
CA GLY A 31 9.16 -15.16 -9.62
C GLY A 31 7.82 -14.39 -9.67
N ILE A 32 7.25 -14.02 -8.51
CA ILE A 32 5.98 -13.30 -8.43
C ILE A 32 6.23 -11.82 -8.73
N PRO A 33 5.68 -11.25 -9.82
CA PRO A 33 5.89 -9.84 -10.14
C PRO A 33 5.18 -8.94 -9.12
N SER A 34 5.89 -7.90 -8.66
CA SER A 34 5.34 -6.81 -7.86
C SER A 34 4.58 -5.81 -8.74
N LEU A 35 3.80 -4.92 -8.10
CA LEU A 35 3.16 -3.80 -8.78
C LEU A 35 4.23 -2.87 -9.37
N ASP A 36 4.01 -2.41 -10.61
CA ASP A 36 4.82 -1.37 -11.21
C ASP A 36 4.31 0.01 -10.77
N TYR A 37 5.04 0.63 -9.85
CA TYR A 37 4.67 1.95 -9.32
C TYR A 37 4.78 3.07 -10.36
N ALA A 38 5.51 2.89 -11.47
CA ALA A 38 5.48 3.85 -12.57
C ALA A 38 4.06 3.96 -13.16
N LEU A 39 3.34 2.85 -13.28
CA LEU A 39 1.94 2.87 -13.74
C LEU A 39 1.00 3.59 -12.77
N VAL A 40 1.27 3.50 -11.46
CA VAL A 40 0.52 4.26 -10.44
C VAL A 40 0.80 5.76 -10.61
N GLY A 41 2.06 6.15 -10.77
CA GLY A 41 2.43 7.54 -11.02
C GLY A 41 1.84 8.08 -12.34
N ARG A 42 1.84 7.26 -13.39
CA ARG A 42 1.18 7.59 -14.67
C ARG A 42 -0.30 7.87 -14.48
N TRP A 43 -0.98 7.00 -13.74
CA TRP A 43 -2.41 7.19 -13.41
C TRP A 43 -2.64 8.50 -12.66
N LEU A 44 -1.82 8.82 -11.64
CA LEU A 44 -1.92 10.08 -10.89
C LEU A 44 -1.75 11.30 -11.78
N GLY A 45 -0.79 11.28 -12.72
CA GLY A 45 -0.60 12.36 -13.66
C GLY A 45 -1.77 12.55 -14.61
N HIS A 46 -2.36 11.48 -15.12
CA HIS A 46 -3.56 11.55 -15.95
C HIS A 46 -4.81 11.94 -15.16
N LEU A 47 -4.88 11.58 -13.87
CA LEU A 47 -5.95 11.99 -12.96
C LEU A 47 -6.00 13.51 -12.81
N ALA A 48 -4.84 14.18 -12.71
CA ALA A 48 -4.76 15.65 -12.71
C ALA A 48 -5.31 16.29 -14.00
N GLY A 49 -5.26 15.57 -15.13
CA GLY A 49 -5.88 15.97 -16.40
C GLY A 49 -7.34 15.51 -16.57
N GLY A 50 -7.99 14.99 -15.51
CA GLY A 50 -9.40 14.57 -15.54
C GLY A 50 -9.65 13.13 -16.00
N THR A 51 -8.61 12.35 -16.33
CA THR A 51 -8.78 10.96 -16.77
C THR A 51 -8.67 10.00 -15.58
N ILE A 52 -9.81 9.54 -15.07
CA ILE A 52 -9.89 8.72 -13.85
C ILE A 52 -9.69 7.24 -14.14
N VAL A 53 -10.22 6.73 -15.25
CA VAL A 53 -10.25 5.29 -15.58
C VAL A 53 -9.59 5.05 -16.94
N HIS A 54 -8.66 4.10 -16.98
CA HIS A 54 -7.93 3.70 -18.18
C HIS A 54 -8.34 2.30 -18.67
N ARG A 55 -7.90 1.91 -19.89
CA ARG A 55 -8.24 0.61 -20.49
C ARG A 55 -7.15 0.07 -21.44
N PRO A 56 -6.03 -0.45 -20.93
CA PRO A 56 -5.38 -0.32 -19.62
C PRO A 56 -4.48 0.92 -19.52
N ILE A 57 -4.02 1.26 -18.34
CA ILE A 57 -3.08 2.38 -18.10
C ILE A 57 -1.76 2.22 -18.88
N SER A 58 -1.29 1.01 -19.10
CA SER A 58 -0.07 0.73 -19.86
C SER A 58 -0.13 1.20 -21.31
N GLY A 59 -1.33 1.37 -21.87
CA GLY A 59 -1.55 1.94 -23.20
C GLY A 59 -1.63 3.48 -23.24
N SER A 60 -1.64 4.14 -22.08
CA SER A 60 -1.66 5.61 -21.98
C SER A 60 -0.26 6.20 -22.12
N ALA A 61 -0.19 7.46 -22.57
CA ALA A 61 1.09 8.16 -22.73
C ALA A 61 1.86 8.22 -21.40
N PRO A 62 3.17 7.90 -21.40
CA PRO A 62 4.00 8.06 -20.22
C PRO A 62 4.06 9.52 -19.78
N ILE A 63 4.23 9.75 -18.47
CA ILE A 63 4.46 11.09 -17.94
C ILE A 63 5.86 11.22 -17.36
N ARG A 64 6.35 12.47 -17.26
CA ARG A 64 7.66 12.73 -16.66
C ARG A 64 7.65 12.32 -15.18
N ALA A 65 8.71 11.64 -14.74
CA ALA A 65 8.92 11.21 -13.35
C ALA A 65 7.81 10.28 -12.77
N GLU A 66 7.10 9.53 -13.61
CA GLU A 66 6.01 8.64 -13.18
C GLU A 66 6.45 7.64 -12.10
N ALA A 67 7.67 7.10 -12.17
CA ALA A 67 8.18 6.20 -11.14
C ALA A 67 8.34 6.90 -9.79
N ALA A 68 8.93 8.11 -9.76
CA ALA A 68 9.09 8.89 -8.54
C ALA A 68 7.73 9.25 -7.93
N LEU A 69 6.78 9.68 -8.75
CA LEU A 69 5.42 10.02 -8.32
C LEU A 69 4.70 8.80 -7.72
N GLY A 70 4.82 7.64 -8.37
CA GLY A 70 4.20 6.41 -7.89
C GLY A 70 4.78 5.91 -6.57
N TRP A 71 6.11 5.95 -6.42
CA TRP A 71 6.77 5.58 -5.17
C TRP A 71 6.45 6.56 -4.03
N THR A 72 6.44 7.86 -4.29
CA THR A 72 6.03 8.88 -3.30
C THR A 72 4.59 8.62 -2.84
N PHE A 73 3.68 8.39 -3.77
CA PHE A 73 2.30 8.08 -3.46
C PHE A 73 2.16 6.79 -2.64
N HIS A 74 2.94 5.77 -2.94
CA HIS A 74 2.95 4.50 -2.21
C HIS A 74 3.31 4.70 -0.72
N TYR A 75 4.43 5.38 -0.43
CA TYR A 75 4.83 5.66 0.94
C TYR A 75 3.89 6.62 1.66
N LEU A 76 3.42 7.66 0.96
CA LEU A 76 2.44 8.58 1.53
C LEU A 76 1.13 7.87 1.91
N THR A 77 0.66 6.94 1.07
CA THR A 77 -0.51 6.11 1.37
C THR A 77 -0.28 5.24 2.60
N GLY A 78 0.91 4.66 2.74
CA GLY A 78 1.28 3.90 3.94
C GLY A 78 1.23 4.74 5.22
N VAL A 79 1.73 5.98 5.17
CA VAL A 79 1.66 6.93 6.30
C VAL A 79 0.22 7.30 6.61
N VAL A 80 -0.62 7.59 5.60
CA VAL A 80 -2.04 7.88 5.79
C VAL A 80 -2.76 6.67 6.42
N PHE A 81 -2.48 5.45 5.97
CA PHE A 81 -3.06 4.26 6.57
C PHE A 81 -2.61 4.08 8.02
N ALA A 82 -1.33 4.30 8.34
CA ALA A 82 -0.85 4.24 9.72
C ALA A 82 -1.51 5.29 10.61
N LEU A 83 -1.72 6.51 10.11
CA LEU A 83 -2.46 7.55 10.82
C LEU A 83 -3.90 7.11 11.12
N VAL A 84 -4.60 6.60 10.10
CA VAL A 84 -5.97 6.06 10.28
C VAL A 84 -5.98 4.92 11.29
N PHE A 85 -4.99 4.02 11.21
CA PHE A 85 -4.85 2.92 12.17
C PHE A 85 -4.73 3.43 13.59
N LEU A 86 -3.82 4.38 13.86
CA LEU A 86 -3.62 4.95 15.21
C LEU A 86 -4.85 5.68 15.74
N VAL A 87 -5.59 6.37 14.86
CA VAL A 87 -6.86 7.01 15.25
C VAL A 87 -7.90 5.97 15.65
N LEU A 88 -7.93 4.80 15.01
CA LEU A 88 -8.90 3.75 15.30
C LEU A 88 -8.55 2.92 16.56
N VAL A 89 -7.27 2.63 16.77
CA VAL A 89 -6.84 1.76 17.91
C VAL A 89 -6.40 2.54 19.14
N GLY A 90 -6.15 3.85 18.99
CA GLY A 90 -5.60 4.71 20.04
C GLY A 90 -4.07 4.70 20.12
N SER A 91 -3.50 5.79 20.65
CA SER A 91 -2.05 5.96 20.81
C SER A 91 -1.41 4.91 21.75
N ASP A 92 -2.16 4.41 22.71
CA ASP A 92 -1.68 3.40 23.68
C ASP A 92 -1.33 2.06 23.00
N TRP A 93 -1.79 1.84 21.76
CA TRP A 93 -1.42 0.64 20.99
C TRP A 93 0.09 0.50 20.83
N GLN A 94 0.83 1.60 20.68
CA GLN A 94 2.27 1.56 20.54
C GLN A 94 3.00 1.07 21.78
N GLN A 95 2.40 1.22 22.97
CA GLN A 95 2.96 0.70 24.22
C GLN A 95 2.82 -0.83 24.32
N ARG A 96 1.82 -1.41 23.62
CA ARG A 96 1.58 -2.85 23.55
C ARG A 96 1.03 -3.24 22.17
N PRO A 97 1.89 -3.31 21.15
CA PRO A 97 1.45 -3.59 19.79
C PRO A 97 0.78 -4.96 19.67
N ALA A 98 -0.52 -4.96 19.38
CA ALA A 98 -1.30 -6.17 19.18
C ALA A 98 -1.25 -6.61 17.72
N PHE A 99 -0.77 -7.83 17.46
CA PHE A 99 -0.62 -8.41 16.11
C PHE A 99 -1.95 -8.45 15.35
N VAL A 100 -3.02 -8.90 16.03
CA VAL A 100 -4.31 -9.12 15.36
C VAL A 100 -4.92 -7.83 14.82
N SER A 101 -4.91 -6.74 15.60
CA SER A 101 -5.43 -5.45 15.14
C SER A 101 -4.65 -4.91 13.94
N ALA A 102 -3.33 -5.01 13.95
CA ALA A 102 -2.48 -4.59 12.84
C ALA A 102 -2.73 -5.43 11.58
N LEU A 103 -2.78 -6.76 11.71
CA LEU A 103 -3.04 -7.66 10.59
C LEU A 103 -4.42 -7.44 9.97
N VAL A 104 -5.47 -7.36 10.81
CA VAL A 104 -6.85 -7.13 10.34
C VAL A 104 -6.94 -5.79 9.62
N PHE A 105 -6.37 -4.73 10.20
CA PHE A 105 -6.35 -3.43 9.55
C PHE A 105 -5.61 -3.49 8.22
N GLY A 106 -4.41 -4.07 8.18
CA GLY A 106 -3.64 -4.24 6.95
C GLY A 106 -4.45 -4.95 5.85
N VAL A 107 -5.11 -6.06 6.18
CA VAL A 107 -5.97 -6.77 5.23
C VAL A 107 -7.14 -5.90 4.75
N VAL A 108 -7.79 -5.15 5.65
CA VAL A 108 -8.91 -4.26 5.28
C VAL A 108 -8.47 -3.15 4.32
N THR A 109 -7.24 -2.65 4.43
CA THR A 109 -6.73 -1.62 3.52
C THR A 109 -6.66 -2.08 2.05
N VAL A 110 -6.78 -3.39 1.74
CA VAL A 110 -6.89 -3.90 0.37
C VAL A 110 -8.11 -3.35 -0.38
N LEU A 111 -9.11 -2.86 0.34
CA LEU A 111 -10.29 -2.22 -0.25
C LEU A 111 -9.89 -0.98 -1.09
N ALA A 112 -8.87 -0.25 -0.68
CA ALA A 112 -8.39 0.91 -1.44
C ALA A 112 -7.92 0.54 -2.86
N PRO A 113 -6.98 -0.40 -3.07
CA PRO A 113 -6.65 -0.81 -4.43
C PRO A 113 -7.81 -1.54 -5.12
N PHE A 114 -8.63 -2.32 -4.43
CA PHE A 114 -9.73 -3.04 -5.07
C PHE A 114 -10.80 -2.11 -5.65
N LEU A 115 -11.11 -1.02 -4.95
CA LEU A 115 -12.22 -0.12 -5.29
C LEU A 115 -11.76 1.13 -6.05
N VAL A 116 -10.50 1.56 -5.90
CA VAL A 116 -9.99 2.81 -6.47
C VAL A 116 -8.88 2.56 -7.48
N LEU A 117 -7.74 2.02 -7.04
CA LEU A 117 -6.55 1.92 -7.87
C LEU A 117 -6.75 0.96 -9.06
N GLN A 118 -7.20 -0.26 -8.81
CA GLN A 118 -7.39 -1.27 -9.87
C GLN A 118 -8.42 -0.84 -10.92
N PRO A 119 -9.58 -0.27 -10.57
CA PRO A 119 -10.46 0.36 -11.53
C PRO A 119 -9.80 1.49 -12.32
N GLY A 120 -9.07 2.37 -11.64
CA GLY A 120 -8.33 3.47 -12.25
C GLY A 120 -7.31 3.01 -13.29
N LEU A 121 -6.57 1.95 -12.97
CA LEU A 121 -5.59 1.33 -13.88
C LEU A 121 -6.23 0.51 -15.02
N GLY A 122 -7.55 0.28 -14.98
CA GLY A 122 -8.27 -0.49 -15.98
C GLY A 122 -8.48 -1.97 -15.66
N ALA A 123 -7.95 -2.43 -14.52
CA ALA A 123 -8.12 -3.81 -14.06
C ALA A 123 -9.55 -4.15 -13.57
N GLY A 124 -10.39 -3.13 -13.37
CA GLY A 124 -11.73 -3.25 -12.82
C GLY A 124 -11.76 -3.52 -11.32
N ILE A 125 -12.93 -3.42 -10.70
CA ILE A 125 -13.11 -3.66 -9.26
C ILE A 125 -12.58 -5.04 -8.90
N ALA A 126 -11.74 -5.10 -7.88
CA ALA A 126 -11.09 -6.33 -7.41
C ALA A 126 -10.47 -7.15 -8.56
N ALA A 127 -9.77 -6.47 -9.46
CA ALA A 127 -9.05 -7.06 -10.60
C ALA A 127 -9.91 -7.89 -11.58
N ARG A 128 -11.22 -7.70 -11.61
CA ARG A 128 -12.16 -8.54 -12.39
C ARG A 128 -11.91 -8.57 -13.90
N ARG A 129 -11.17 -7.57 -14.43
CA ARG A 129 -10.84 -7.47 -15.87
C ARG A 129 -9.44 -7.99 -16.20
N THR A 130 -8.70 -8.51 -15.21
CA THR A 130 -7.40 -9.12 -15.47
C THR A 130 -7.55 -10.55 -15.99
N PRO A 131 -6.55 -11.11 -16.70
CA PRO A 131 -6.62 -12.48 -17.22
C PRO A 131 -6.75 -13.54 -16.12
N ARG A 132 -6.26 -13.26 -14.91
CA ARG A 132 -6.29 -14.19 -13.75
C ARG A 132 -6.75 -13.45 -12.49
N PRO A 133 -8.04 -13.11 -12.35
CA PRO A 133 -8.54 -12.25 -11.27
C PRO A 133 -8.22 -12.77 -9.86
N ASN A 134 -8.37 -14.07 -9.63
CA ASN A 134 -8.13 -14.67 -8.32
C ASN A 134 -6.64 -14.60 -7.91
N ILE A 135 -5.72 -14.74 -8.85
CA ILE A 135 -4.28 -14.57 -8.59
C ILE A 135 -3.98 -13.10 -8.27
N ALA A 136 -4.56 -12.17 -9.02
CA ALA A 136 -4.38 -10.74 -8.76
C ALA A 136 -4.94 -10.33 -7.39
N ARG A 137 -6.11 -10.84 -7.00
CA ARG A 137 -6.70 -10.64 -5.66
C ARG A 137 -5.81 -11.19 -4.56
N LEU A 138 -5.34 -12.44 -4.73
CA LEU A 138 -4.46 -13.07 -3.73
C LEU A 138 -3.16 -12.27 -3.55
N ARG A 139 -2.55 -11.80 -4.63
CA ARG A 139 -1.35 -10.94 -4.56
C ARG A 139 -1.62 -9.64 -3.80
N SER A 140 -2.74 -8.98 -4.07
CA SER A 140 -3.14 -7.77 -3.35
C SER A 140 -3.38 -8.06 -1.86
N LEU A 141 -4.09 -9.15 -1.54
CA LEU A 141 -4.31 -9.56 -0.14
C LEU A 141 -2.99 -9.87 0.59
N THR A 142 -2.08 -10.59 -0.06
CA THR A 142 -0.76 -10.89 0.53
C THR A 142 0.05 -9.63 0.76
N ALA A 143 0.06 -8.69 -0.18
CA ALA A 143 0.75 -7.41 -0.01
C ALA A 143 0.19 -6.62 1.17
N HIS A 144 -1.14 -6.52 1.29
CA HIS A 144 -1.79 -5.79 2.37
C HIS A 144 -1.69 -6.51 3.74
N ALA A 145 -1.70 -7.83 3.75
CA ALA A 145 -1.37 -8.61 4.95
C ALA A 145 0.08 -8.36 5.39
N SER A 146 1.03 -8.27 4.43
CA SER A 146 2.43 -7.91 4.73
C SER A 146 2.54 -6.49 5.30
N PHE A 147 1.74 -5.54 4.81
CA PHE A 147 1.66 -4.20 5.41
C PHE A 147 1.17 -4.27 6.86
N GLY A 148 0.13 -5.06 7.16
CA GLY A 148 -0.36 -5.27 8.52
C GLY A 148 0.69 -5.90 9.45
N ILE A 149 1.44 -6.90 8.97
CA ILE A 149 2.58 -7.48 9.71
C ILE A 149 3.66 -6.40 9.92
N GLY A 150 3.93 -5.59 8.91
CA GLY A 150 4.87 -4.49 8.96
C GLY A 150 4.50 -3.43 9.99
N LEU A 151 3.20 -3.09 10.13
CA LEU A 151 2.71 -2.20 11.20
C LEU A 151 3.06 -2.75 12.58
N TRP A 152 2.82 -4.03 12.81
CA TRP A 152 3.16 -4.67 14.08
C TRP A 152 4.67 -4.70 14.33
N VAL A 153 5.48 -5.06 13.35
CA VAL A 153 6.95 -5.08 13.45
C VAL A 153 7.50 -3.68 13.72
N ALA A 154 7.00 -2.66 13.02
CA ALA A 154 7.39 -1.27 13.25
C ALA A 154 6.96 -0.77 14.63
N GLY A 155 5.78 -1.21 15.12
CA GLY A 155 5.31 -0.93 16.46
C GLY A 155 6.24 -1.50 17.54
N LEU A 156 6.65 -2.77 17.38
CA LEU A 156 7.66 -3.38 18.29
C LEU A 156 8.99 -2.64 18.24
N GLY A 157 9.42 -2.18 17.05
CA GLY A 157 10.64 -1.36 16.89
C GLY A 157 10.54 -0.02 17.61
N GLY A 158 9.37 0.62 17.58
CA GLY A 158 9.11 1.88 18.29
C GLY A 158 9.22 1.74 19.81
N MET A 159 8.70 0.64 20.40
CA MET A 159 8.85 0.36 21.84
C MET A 159 10.33 0.27 22.32
N LEU A 160 11.25 -0.06 21.41
CA LEU A 160 12.67 -0.20 21.74
C LEU A 160 13.44 1.10 21.49
N ALA A 161 12.88 2.04 20.71
CA ALA A 161 13.55 3.25 20.27
C ALA A 161 13.15 4.50 21.09
N PHE A 162 11.98 4.48 21.72
CA PHE A 162 11.38 5.58 22.47
C PHE A 162 10.87 5.09 23.84
#